data_40b7ca35e49b154435ea3cac37634a55
#
_entry.id   40b7ca35e49b154435ea3cac37634a55
#
_cell.length_a   1.000
_cell.length_b   1.000
_cell.length_c   1.000
_cell.angle_alpha   90.00
_cell.angle_beta   90.00
_cell.angle_gamma   90.00
#
_symmetry.space_group_name_H-M   'P 1'
#
loop_
_entity.id
_entity.type
_entity.pdbx_description
1 polymer ?
#
loop_
_entity_poly.entity_id
_entity_poly.type
_entity_poly.pdbx_seq_one_letter_code
_entity_poly.pdbx_strand_id
1 'polypeptide(L)'
;DMAVSQGLLAIRSHVDVCDSRLLAVEALLDVQKQVKPYLDLQLVAFPQDGFYRSENAETNLLKALDLGVEIVGGIPHFERTMEDGRRSVDALCRIAAERGLMVDMHCDESDDPMSRHVESLASATLRFGLQGRVTGSHLTSMHSMDNYYVSKLIPLMAESGMHAIANPLINITIQGRQDVYPKRRGMTRVPELMSAGINVAFGHDCVMDPWYCLLYTSDAADD
;
A
#
# COMPACT_ATOMS: atom_id res chain seq x y z
N ASP A 1 15.49 -1.92 16.39
CA ASP A 1 16.51 -0.97 16.88
C ASP A 1 16.85 0.10 15.82
N MET A 2 17.20 -0.30 14.56
CA MET A 2 17.55 0.63 13.48
C MET A 2 16.45 1.68 13.24
N ALA A 3 15.21 1.27 13.05
CA ALA A 3 14.09 2.19 12.80
C ALA A 3 13.90 3.21 13.94
N VAL A 4 14.00 2.75 15.17
CA VAL A 4 13.90 3.62 16.36
C VAL A 4 15.08 4.60 16.45
N SER A 5 16.30 4.19 16.07
CA SER A 5 17.47 5.06 16.03
C SER A 5 17.36 6.17 14.98
N GLN A 6 16.49 5.99 13.99
CA GLN A 6 16.11 6.98 12.97
C GLN A 6 14.82 7.75 13.32
N GLY A 7 14.37 7.67 14.57
CA GLY A 7 13.22 8.43 15.06
C GLY A 7 11.85 7.85 14.73
N LEU A 8 11.77 6.63 14.18
CA LEU A 8 10.48 5.99 13.88
C LEU A 8 9.84 5.42 15.15
N LEU A 9 8.63 5.87 15.45
CA LEU A 9 7.83 5.41 16.59
C LEU A 9 6.65 4.52 16.18
N ALA A 10 6.34 4.49 14.91
CA ALA A 10 5.30 3.64 14.33
C ALA A 10 5.74 3.09 12.99
N ILE A 11 5.46 1.81 12.73
CA ILE A 11 5.74 1.14 11.46
C ILE A 11 4.50 0.37 11.05
N ARG A 12 4.10 0.47 9.79
CA ARG A 12 3.16 -0.44 9.15
C ARG A 12 3.95 -1.32 8.19
N SER A 13 3.98 -2.62 8.46
CA SER A 13 4.74 -3.60 7.70
C SER A 13 3.83 -4.53 6.92
N HIS A 14 4.07 -4.65 5.61
CA HIS A 14 3.39 -5.61 4.75
C HIS A 14 4.09 -6.97 4.86
N VAL A 15 3.34 -7.98 5.27
CA VAL A 15 3.87 -9.34 5.49
C VAL A 15 3.32 -10.24 4.40
N ASP A 16 4.22 -10.79 3.58
CA ASP A 16 3.83 -11.70 2.51
C ASP A 16 3.13 -12.95 3.07
N VAL A 17 1.94 -13.22 2.54
CA VAL A 17 1.12 -14.38 2.87
C VAL A 17 1.04 -15.43 1.75
N CYS A 18 1.89 -15.32 0.72
CA CYS A 18 1.95 -16.32 -0.35
C CYS A 18 2.52 -17.66 0.13
N ASP A 19 3.38 -17.66 1.16
CA ASP A 19 3.88 -18.87 1.80
C ASP A 19 2.84 -19.42 2.79
N SER A 20 2.27 -20.59 2.48
CA SER A 20 1.23 -21.24 3.29
C SER A 20 1.66 -21.64 4.70
N ARG A 21 2.96 -21.62 5.00
CA ARG A 21 3.49 -21.84 6.36
C ARG A 21 3.31 -20.63 7.26
N LEU A 22 3.16 -19.43 6.70
CA LEU A 22 2.98 -18.15 7.40
C LEU A 22 4.09 -17.85 8.45
N LEU A 23 5.31 -18.35 8.24
CA LEU A 23 6.41 -18.19 9.18
C LEU A 23 6.75 -16.73 9.46
N ALA A 24 6.71 -15.88 8.44
CA ALA A 24 6.95 -14.45 8.62
C ALA A 24 5.84 -13.78 9.45
N VAL A 25 4.59 -14.20 9.28
CA VAL A 25 3.44 -13.71 10.07
C VAL A 25 3.64 -14.03 11.55
N GLU A 26 3.92 -15.29 11.87
CA GLU A 26 4.15 -15.72 13.26
C GLU A 26 5.32 -14.98 13.91
N ALA A 27 6.46 -14.89 13.19
CA ALA A 27 7.65 -14.19 13.68
C ALA A 27 7.38 -12.70 13.95
N LEU A 28 6.66 -12.02 13.04
CA LEU A 28 6.38 -10.58 13.18
C LEU A 28 5.31 -10.29 14.24
N LEU A 29 4.34 -11.18 14.45
CA LEU A 29 3.40 -11.07 15.57
C LEU A 29 4.12 -11.20 16.93
N ASP A 30 5.17 -12.02 17.02
CA ASP A 30 5.98 -12.09 18.22
C ASP A 30 6.88 -10.85 18.40
N VAL A 31 7.47 -10.35 17.32
CA VAL A 31 8.20 -9.06 17.33
C VAL A 31 7.29 -7.92 17.75
N GLN A 32 6.06 -7.85 17.22
CA GLN A 32 5.07 -6.82 17.56
C GLN A 32 4.84 -6.75 19.08
N LYS A 33 4.68 -7.89 19.73
CA LYS A 33 4.53 -7.96 21.20
C LYS A 33 5.78 -7.45 21.93
N GLN A 34 6.97 -7.81 21.45
CA GLN A 34 8.24 -7.44 22.08
C GLN A 34 8.54 -5.95 21.96
N VAL A 35 8.22 -5.32 20.82
CA VAL A 35 8.53 -3.91 20.57
C VAL A 35 7.46 -2.95 21.07
N LYS A 36 6.29 -3.45 21.46
CA LYS A 36 5.14 -2.64 21.90
C LYS A 36 5.45 -1.54 22.93
N PRO A 37 6.42 -1.69 23.86
CA PRO A 37 6.72 -0.63 24.82
C PRO A 37 7.34 0.64 24.21
N TYR A 38 7.88 0.58 22.98
CA TYR A 38 8.61 1.70 22.38
C TYR A 38 8.33 1.92 20.88
N LEU A 39 7.56 1.03 20.25
CA LEU A 39 7.24 1.12 18.84
C LEU A 39 5.83 0.55 18.58
N ASP A 40 5.01 1.31 17.86
CA ASP A 40 3.76 0.77 17.32
C ASP A 40 4.03 0.07 15.98
N LEU A 41 3.95 -1.27 15.99
CA LEU A 41 4.07 -2.08 14.78
C LEU A 41 2.69 -2.57 14.35
N GLN A 42 2.22 -2.12 13.20
CA GLN A 42 1.02 -2.63 12.52
C GLN A 42 1.42 -3.63 11.45
N LEU A 43 0.68 -4.74 11.35
CA LEU A 43 0.94 -5.77 10.34
C LEU A 43 -0.19 -5.81 9.32
N VAL A 44 0.20 -5.93 8.04
CA VAL A 44 -0.70 -6.05 6.90
C VAL A 44 -0.55 -7.44 6.30
N ALA A 45 -1.62 -8.22 6.23
CA ALA A 45 -1.63 -9.50 5.52
C ALA A 45 -1.62 -9.22 4.01
N PHE A 46 -0.49 -9.48 3.35
CA PHE A 46 -0.21 -8.99 2.02
C PHE A 46 0.04 -10.13 1.02
N PRO A 47 -0.87 -10.37 0.07
CA PRO A 47 -0.67 -11.35 -1.00
C PRO A 47 0.24 -10.75 -2.08
N GLN A 48 1.56 -10.79 -1.84
CA GLN A 48 2.61 -10.14 -2.62
C GLN A 48 2.56 -10.45 -4.13
N ASP A 49 2.20 -11.68 -4.50
CA ASP A 49 2.16 -12.11 -5.90
C ASP A 49 0.78 -11.93 -6.57
N GLY A 50 -0.14 -11.26 -5.89
CA GLY A 50 -1.52 -11.07 -6.31
C GLY A 50 -2.49 -12.00 -5.61
N PHE A 51 -3.71 -11.54 -5.38
CA PHE A 51 -4.75 -12.28 -4.64
C PHE A 51 -5.34 -13.44 -5.45
N TYR A 52 -5.56 -13.23 -6.75
CA TYR A 52 -6.05 -14.27 -7.66
C TYR A 52 -4.94 -14.99 -8.43
N ARG A 53 -3.75 -14.41 -8.50
CA ARG A 53 -2.60 -15.06 -9.13
C ARG A 53 -1.94 -16.11 -8.26
N SER A 54 -1.97 -15.92 -6.95
CA SER A 54 -1.32 -16.83 -6.01
C SER A 54 -2.26 -17.95 -5.60
N GLU A 55 -1.78 -19.18 -5.68
CA GLU A 55 -2.48 -20.32 -5.12
C GLU A 55 -2.64 -20.15 -3.60
N ASN A 56 -3.83 -20.41 -3.08
CA ASN A 56 -4.16 -20.29 -1.66
C ASN A 56 -4.08 -18.89 -1.04
N ALA A 57 -3.93 -17.81 -1.81
CA ALA A 57 -3.80 -16.45 -1.26
C ALA A 57 -4.94 -16.07 -0.33
N GLU A 58 -6.19 -16.33 -0.70
CA GLU A 58 -7.37 -16.08 0.15
C GLU A 58 -7.31 -16.88 1.45
N THR A 59 -7.03 -18.18 1.37
CA THR A 59 -6.94 -19.05 2.55
C THR A 59 -5.83 -18.59 3.49
N ASN A 60 -4.68 -18.23 2.95
CA ASN A 60 -3.54 -17.79 3.73
C ASN A 60 -3.78 -16.42 4.36
N LEU A 61 -4.37 -15.48 3.61
CA LEU A 61 -4.76 -14.17 4.11
C LEU A 61 -5.74 -14.31 5.29
N LEU A 62 -6.79 -15.12 5.14
CA LEU A 62 -7.75 -15.35 6.21
C LEU A 62 -7.10 -15.96 7.46
N LYS A 63 -6.19 -16.92 7.29
CA LYS A 63 -5.41 -17.50 8.39
C LYS A 63 -4.54 -16.45 9.08
N ALA A 64 -3.86 -15.58 8.33
CA ALA A 64 -3.05 -14.51 8.91
C ALA A 64 -3.90 -13.54 9.75
N LEU A 65 -5.10 -13.18 9.26
CA LEU A 65 -6.05 -12.38 10.02
C LEU A 65 -6.54 -13.09 11.28
N ASP A 66 -6.79 -14.40 11.21
CA ASP A 66 -7.20 -15.21 12.38
C ASP A 66 -6.08 -15.34 13.42
N LEU A 67 -4.80 -15.26 13.00
CA LEU A 67 -3.65 -15.22 13.89
C LEU A 67 -3.47 -13.86 14.60
N GLY A 68 -4.14 -12.81 14.12
CA GLY A 68 -4.13 -11.49 14.75
C GLY A 68 -3.53 -10.37 13.91
N VAL A 69 -3.24 -10.58 12.63
CA VAL A 69 -2.90 -9.49 11.72
C VAL A 69 -4.13 -8.60 11.54
N GLU A 70 -3.94 -7.28 11.65
CA GLU A 70 -5.05 -6.34 11.82
C GLU A 70 -5.43 -5.55 10.56
N ILE A 71 -4.68 -5.70 9.45
CA ILE A 71 -4.91 -4.94 8.21
C ILE A 71 -4.93 -5.90 7.03
N VAL A 72 -5.90 -5.70 6.14
CA VAL A 72 -6.02 -6.44 4.88
C VAL A 72 -5.19 -5.73 3.81
N GLY A 73 -4.23 -6.43 3.24
CA GLY A 73 -3.38 -5.95 2.15
C GLY A 73 -3.87 -6.39 0.77
N GLY A 74 -3.32 -5.77 -0.27
CA GLY A 74 -3.57 -6.15 -1.65
C GLY A 74 -2.62 -5.45 -2.62
N ILE A 75 -2.51 -6.02 -3.83
CA ILE A 75 -1.67 -5.49 -4.91
C ILE A 75 -2.39 -5.68 -6.26
N PRO A 76 -3.47 -4.91 -6.51
CA PRO A 76 -4.36 -5.18 -7.63
C PRO A 76 -3.71 -5.03 -9.00
N HIS A 77 -2.68 -4.20 -9.14
CA HIS A 77 -1.96 -4.03 -10.41
C HIS A 77 -1.03 -5.21 -10.74
N PHE A 78 -0.82 -6.14 -9.81
CA PHE A 78 -0.10 -7.40 -10.04
C PHE A 78 -1.00 -8.51 -10.57
N GLU A 79 -2.31 -8.34 -10.54
CA GLU A 79 -3.22 -9.29 -11.15
C GLU A 79 -3.02 -9.36 -12.67
N ARG A 80 -3.48 -10.44 -13.31
CA ARG A 80 -3.25 -10.66 -14.74
C ARG A 80 -3.99 -9.68 -15.64
N THR A 81 -5.13 -9.21 -15.19
CA THR A 81 -5.99 -8.28 -15.94
C THR A 81 -6.48 -7.15 -15.05
N MET A 82 -6.86 -6.03 -15.65
CA MET A 82 -7.50 -4.92 -14.93
C MET A 82 -8.80 -5.37 -14.23
N GLU A 83 -9.53 -6.30 -14.84
CA GLU A 83 -10.75 -6.86 -14.25
C GLU A 83 -10.46 -7.72 -13.02
N ASP A 84 -9.43 -8.56 -13.05
CA ASP A 84 -9.01 -9.32 -11.88
C ASP A 84 -8.51 -8.42 -10.77
N GLY A 85 -7.76 -7.35 -11.11
CA GLY A 85 -7.36 -6.34 -10.14
C GLY A 85 -8.55 -5.65 -9.47
N ARG A 86 -9.55 -5.25 -10.23
CA ARG A 86 -10.81 -4.69 -9.70
C ARG A 86 -11.53 -5.70 -8.79
N ARG A 87 -11.61 -6.96 -9.19
CA ARG A 87 -12.23 -8.02 -8.40
C ARG A 87 -11.46 -8.30 -7.11
N SER A 88 -10.13 -8.26 -7.13
CA SER A 88 -9.31 -8.42 -5.92
C SER A 88 -9.56 -7.28 -4.93
N VAL A 89 -9.65 -6.03 -5.39
CA VAL A 89 -10.05 -4.89 -4.55
C VAL A 89 -11.40 -5.13 -3.89
N ASP A 90 -12.41 -5.57 -4.66
CA ASP A 90 -13.75 -5.84 -4.12
C ASP A 90 -13.74 -6.95 -3.07
N ALA A 91 -13.04 -8.04 -3.33
CA ALA A 91 -12.95 -9.17 -2.41
C ALA A 91 -12.25 -8.78 -1.09
N LEU A 92 -11.12 -8.09 -1.18
CA LEU A 92 -10.33 -7.68 -0.02
C LEU A 92 -11.05 -6.61 0.82
N CYS A 93 -11.68 -5.62 0.18
CA CYS A 93 -12.49 -4.62 0.89
C CYS A 93 -13.70 -5.27 1.59
N ARG A 94 -14.35 -6.26 0.97
CA ARG A 94 -15.43 -7.03 1.61
C ARG A 94 -14.93 -7.78 2.83
N ILE A 95 -13.81 -8.50 2.75
CA ILE A 95 -13.21 -9.21 3.88
C ILE A 95 -12.92 -8.23 5.04
N ALA A 96 -12.35 -7.07 4.72
CA ALA A 96 -12.07 -6.05 5.73
C ALA A 96 -13.36 -5.51 6.38
N ALA A 97 -14.39 -5.24 5.60
CA ALA A 97 -15.68 -4.76 6.11
C ALA A 97 -16.36 -5.78 7.03
N GLU A 98 -16.42 -7.04 6.62
CA GLU A 98 -17.01 -8.15 7.40
C GLU A 98 -16.30 -8.38 8.73
N ARG A 99 -14.99 -8.12 8.79
CA ARG A 99 -14.16 -8.29 9.98
C ARG A 99 -13.92 -7.00 10.77
N GLY A 100 -14.39 -5.84 10.31
CA GLY A 100 -14.17 -4.55 10.94
C GLY A 100 -12.72 -4.05 10.88
N LEU A 101 -11.93 -4.52 9.90
CA LEU A 101 -10.51 -4.25 9.75
C LEU A 101 -10.23 -3.04 8.83
N MET A 102 -8.98 -2.58 8.84
CA MET A 102 -8.45 -1.61 7.89
C MET A 102 -7.99 -2.29 6.59
N VAL A 103 -7.78 -1.48 5.56
CA VAL A 103 -7.22 -1.90 4.27
C VAL A 103 -6.00 -1.03 3.95
N ASP A 104 -4.93 -1.65 3.47
CA ASP A 104 -3.77 -0.96 2.91
C ASP A 104 -3.27 -1.70 1.67
N MET A 105 -3.43 -1.10 0.50
CA MET A 105 -3.07 -1.73 -0.76
C MET A 105 -1.90 -1.02 -1.44
N HIS A 106 -0.92 -1.80 -1.93
CA HIS A 106 -0.01 -1.34 -2.97
C HIS A 106 -0.84 -1.11 -4.23
N CYS A 107 -1.26 0.13 -4.45
CA CYS A 107 -2.25 0.44 -5.47
C CYS A 107 -1.60 1.22 -6.61
N ASP A 108 -1.69 0.65 -7.82
CA ASP A 108 -1.22 1.28 -9.05
C ASP A 108 0.26 1.75 -8.98
N GLU A 109 1.13 0.93 -8.39
CA GLU A 109 2.57 1.11 -8.40
C GLU A 109 3.13 0.72 -9.77
N SER A 110 2.80 1.52 -10.76
CA SER A 110 3.05 1.26 -12.18
C SER A 110 3.26 2.56 -12.93
N ASP A 111 3.97 2.49 -14.06
CA ASP A 111 4.08 3.60 -15.00
C ASP A 111 2.88 3.71 -15.95
N ASP A 112 2.02 2.68 -16.00
CA ASP A 112 0.87 2.62 -16.90
C ASP A 112 -0.26 3.51 -16.41
N PRO A 113 -0.63 4.61 -17.13
CA PRO A 113 -1.75 5.47 -16.76
C PRO A 113 -3.11 4.77 -16.84
N MET A 114 -3.18 3.58 -17.44
CA MET A 114 -4.38 2.76 -17.48
C MET A 114 -4.52 1.85 -16.25
N SER A 115 -3.49 1.74 -15.42
CA SER A 115 -3.61 1.13 -14.10
C SER A 115 -4.41 2.07 -13.18
N ARG A 116 -5.68 1.78 -13.00
CA ARG A 116 -6.69 2.66 -12.37
C ARG A 116 -7.45 1.97 -11.23
N HIS A 117 -6.77 1.09 -10.51
CA HIS A 117 -7.37 0.38 -9.38
C HIS A 117 -7.67 1.30 -8.19
N VAL A 118 -7.00 2.45 -8.11
CA VAL A 118 -7.32 3.50 -7.12
C VAL A 118 -8.77 3.98 -7.25
N GLU A 119 -9.32 4.07 -8.47
CA GLU A 119 -10.75 4.36 -8.70
C GLU A 119 -11.63 3.25 -8.10
N SER A 120 -11.25 1.99 -8.35
CA SER A 120 -11.95 0.83 -7.80
C SER A 120 -11.88 0.81 -6.28
N LEU A 121 -10.72 1.15 -5.70
CA LEU A 121 -10.50 1.21 -4.25
C LEU A 121 -11.36 2.31 -3.60
N ALA A 122 -11.39 3.51 -4.17
CA ALA A 122 -12.25 4.59 -3.68
C ALA A 122 -13.74 4.20 -3.75
N SER A 123 -14.17 3.60 -4.88
CA SER A 123 -15.54 3.13 -5.04
C SER A 123 -15.90 1.99 -4.07
N ALA A 124 -15.01 1.03 -3.86
CA ALA A 124 -15.20 -0.07 -2.91
C ALA A 124 -15.26 0.46 -1.46
N THR A 125 -14.44 1.46 -1.13
CA THR A 125 -14.46 2.13 0.17
C THR A 125 -15.84 2.68 0.50
N LEU A 126 -16.47 3.39 -0.43
CA LEU A 126 -17.84 3.89 -0.27
C LEU A 126 -18.86 2.76 -0.16
N ARG A 127 -18.79 1.80 -1.05
CA ARG A 127 -19.76 0.71 -1.14
C ARG A 127 -19.77 -0.19 0.10
N PHE A 128 -18.60 -0.44 0.71
CA PHE A 128 -18.46 -1.30 1.88
C PHE A 128 -18.44 -0.53 3.21
N GLY A 129 -18.62 0.79 3.20
CA GLY A 129 -18.65 1.59 4.44
C GLY A 129 -17.29 1.64 5.15
N LEU A 130 -16.20 1.72 4.39
CA LEU A 130 -14.83 1.68 4.92
C LEU A 130 -14.17 3.07 5.02
N GLN A 131 -14.95 4.15 4.97
CA GLN A 131 -14.43 5.53 5.06
C GLN A 131 -13.52 5.70 6.28
N GLY A 132 -12.35 6.32 6.07
CA GLY A 132 -11.34 6.51 7.11
C GLY A 132 -10.53 5.26 7.49
N ARG A 133 -10.78 4.11 6.82
CA ARG A 133 -10.09 2.83 7.11
C ARG A 133 -9.32 2.25 5.92
N VAL A 134 -9.26 2.97 4.81
CA VAL A 134 -8.61 2.50 3.57
C VAL A 134 -7.44 3.41 3.21
N THR A 135 -6.33 2.79 2.87
CA THR A 135 -5.12 3.45 2.37
C THR A 135 -4.76 2.90 1.00
N GLY A 136 -4.49 3.78 0.05
CA GLY A 136 -3.81 3.45 -1.20
C GLY A 136 -2.35 3.88 -1.12
N SER A 137 -1.45 2.91 -1.18
CA SER A 137 0.00 3.16 -1.15
C SER A 137 0.56 3.23 -2.56
N HIS A 138 1.59 4.03 -2.77
CA HIS A 138 2.29 4.36 -4.02
C HIS A 138 1.50 5.27 -4.96
N LEU A 139 0.44 4.80 -5.60
CA LEU A 139 -0.40 5.56 -6.55
C LEU A 139 0.41 6.20 -7.70
N THR A 140 1.47 5.55 -8.14
CA THR A 140 2.46 6.14 -9.07
C THR A 140 1.94 6.27 -10.50
N SER A 141 0.97 5.45 -10.91
CA SER A 141 0.31 5.59 -12.21
C SER A 141 -0.35 6.96 -12.40
N MET A 142 -0.76 7.61 -11.29
CA MET A 142 -1.33 8.96 -11.30
C MET A 142 -0.39 10.00 -11.91
N HIS A 143 0.95 9.76 -11.87
CA HIS A 143 1.94 10.61 -12.52
C HIS A 143 1.66 10.78 -14.01
N SER A 144 1.26 9.71 -14.67
CA SER A 144 1.05 9.65 -16.11
C SER A 144 -0.42 9.72 -16.55
N MET A 145 -1.36 9.79 -15.60
CA MET A 145 -2.78 9.89 -15.89
C MET A 145 -3.12 11.25 -16.50
N ASP A 146 -4.07 11.23 -17.44
CA ASP A 146 -4.64 12.44 -18.03
C ASP A 146 -5.30 13.34 -16.98
N ASN A 147 -5.07 14.64 -17.07
CA ASN A 147 -5.57 15.61 -16.09
C ASN A 147 -7.11 15.68 -16.03
N TYR A 148 -7.79 15.44 -17.14
CA TYR A 148 -9.26 15.39 -17.15
C TYR A 148 -9.77 14.19 -16.34
N TYR A 149 -9.13 13.02 -16.48
CA TYR A 149 -9.45 11.86 -15.66
C TYR A 149 -9.18 12.13 -14.17
N VAL A 150 -8.01 12.69 -13.86
CA VAL A 150 -7.61 13.02 -12.47
C VAL A 150 -8.57 14.02 -11.83
N SER A 151 -9.12 14.97 -12.61
CA SER A 151 -10.12 15.94 -12.11
C SER A 151 -11.41 15.29 -11.61
N LYS A 152 -11.70 14.06 -12.01
CA LYS A 152 -12.83 13.25 -11.51
C LYS A 152 -12.41 12.28 -10.41
N LEU A 153 -11.19 11.73 -10.52
CA LEU A 153 -10.67 10.75 -9.59
C LEU A 153 -10.44 11.34 -8.20
N ILE A 154 -9.77 12.50 -8.11
CA ILE A 154 -9.44 13.12 -6.82
C ILE A 154 -10.71 13.46 -5.99
N PRO A 155 -11.77 14.04 -6.54
CA PRO A 155 -13.02 14.21 -5.81
C PRO A 155 -13.62 12.90 -5.30
N LEU A 156 -13.58 11.81 -6.07
CA LEU A 156 -14.04 10.49 -5.64
C LEU A 156 -13.20 9.95 -4.48
N MET A 157 -11.88 10.09 -4.54
CA MET A 157 -10.98 9.71 -3.46
C MET A 157 -11.27 10.51 -2.18
N ALA A 158 -11.50 11.82 -2.29
CA ALA A 158 -11.85 12.68 -1.17
C ALA A 158 -13.20 12.28 -0.56
N GLU A 159 -14.24 12.05 -1.37
CA GLU A 159 -15.56 11.59 -0.94
C GLU A 159 -15.47 10.24 -0.22
N SER A 160 -14.62 9.34 -0.71
CA SER A 160 -14.42 8.03 -0.09
C SER A 160 -13.74 8.09 1.28
N GLY A 161 -13.12 9.22 1.63
CA GLY A 161 -12.37 9.35 2.88
C GLY A 161 -11.17 8.41 2.97
N MET A 162 -10.65 7.93 1.84
CA MET A 162 -9.44 7.12 1.81
C MET A 162 -8.20 7.97 2.08
N HIS A 163 -7.14 7.32 2.54
CA HIS A 163 -5.83 7.91 2.74
C HIS A 163 -4.87 7.51 1.61
N ALA A 164 -3.79 8.26 1.45
CA ALA A 164 -2.73 7.95 0.50
C ALA A 164 -1.36 7.88 1.21
N ILE A 165 -0.49 6.98 0.75
CA ILE A 165 0.92 6.93 1.14
C ILE A 165 1.76 7.05 -0.12
N ALA A 166 2.63 8.05 -0.17
CA ALA A 166 3.64 8.21 -1.21
C ALA A 166 4.97 7.61 -0.73
N ASN A 167 5.62 6.84 -1.59
CA ASN A 167 6.93 6.23 -1.30
C ASN A 167 7.97 6.74 -2.31
N PRO A 168 8.36 8.03 -2.26
CA PRO A 168 9.13 8.66 -3.34
C PRO A 168 10.50 8.03 -3.56
N LEU A 169 11.19 7.58 -2.52
CA LEU A 169 12.54 7.03 -2.62
C LEU A 169 12.57 5.73 -3.41
N ILE A 170 11.66 4.80 -3.13
CA ILE A 170 11.58 3.56 -3.90
C ILE A 170 11.01 3.85 -5.30
N ASN A 171 9.97 4.67 -5.41
CA ASN A 171 9.31 4.86 -6.69
C ASN A 171 10.18 5.60 -7.72
N ILE A 172 11.01 6.57 -7.30
CA ILE A 172 11.98 7.20 -8.22
C ILE A 172 13.02 6.21 -8.75
N THR A 173 13.27 5.14 -8.01
CA THR A 173 14.23 4.09 -8.37
C THR A 173 13.62 3.04 -9.30
N ILE A 174 12.41 2.57 -9.00
CA ILE A 174 11.80 1.46 -9.74
C ILE A 174 10.90 1.89 -10.90
N GLN A 175 10.42 3.13 -10.93
CA GLN A 175 9.60 3.63 -12.05
C GLN A 175 10.45 4.11 -13.23
N GLY A 176 9.85 4.17 -14.41
CA GLY A 176 10.51 4.59 -15.66
C GLY A 176 11.52 3.59 -16.21
N ARG A 177 11.50 2.33 -15.76
CA ARG A 177 12.44 1.30 -16.23
C ARG A 177 12.23 0.91 -17.69
N GLN A 178 11.00 1.02 -18.18
CA GLN A 178 10.65 0.75 -19.58
C GLN A 178 10.81 1.98 -20.47
N ASP A 179 11.05 3.17 -19.89
CA ASP A 179 11.22 4.39 -20.66
C ASP A 179 12.65 4.53 -21.21
N VAL A 180 12.76 4.92 -22.46
CA VAL A 180 14.04 5.27 -23.07
C VAL A 180 14.44 6.68 -22.66
N TYR A 181 13.65 7.70 -23.02
CA TYR A 181 13.84 9.10 -22.63
C TYR A 181 12.66 9.97 -23.16
N PRO A 182 12.12 10.96 -22.41
CA PRO A 182 12.39 11.18 -20.98
C PRO A 182 11.80 10.09 -20.07
N LYS A 183 12.46 9.83 -18.96
CA LYS A 183 12.00 8.81 -18.00
C LYS A 183 10.97 9.38 -17.03
N ARG A 184 9.88 8.65 -16.82
CA ARG A 184 8.93 8.92 -15.74
C ARG A 184 9.57 8.63 -14.38
N ARG A 185 9.09 9.28 -13.34
CA ARG A 185 9.61 9.15 -11.97
C ARG A 185 8.64 8.54 -10.99
N GLY A 186 7.43 8.22 -11.43
CA GLY A 186 6.41 7.61 -10.58
C GLY A 186 6.03 8.45 -9.36
N MET A 187 5.97 9.76 -9.52
CA MET A 187 5.64 10.66 -8.42
C MET A 187 4.15 10.68 -8.17
N THR A 188 3.74 10.30 -6.97
CA THR A 188 2.36 10.48 -6.49
C THR A 188 1.98 11.95 -6.53
N ARG A 189 0.73 12.27 -6.93
CA ARG A 189 0.24 13.67 -7.01
C ARG A 189 -0.07 14.26 -5.63
N VAL A 190 0.92 14.26 -4.74
CA VAL A 190 0.79 14.67 -3.33
C VAL A 190 0.18 16.06 -3.16
N PRO A 191 0.65 17.13 -3.85
CA PRO A 191 0.08 18.46 -3.68
C PRO A 191 -1.42 18.53 -4.04
N GLU A 192 -1.83 17.84 -5.09
CA GLU A 192 -3.23 17.82 -5.55
C GLU A 192 -4.11 17.04 -4.57
N LEU A 193 -3.64 15.90 -4.07
CA LEU A 193 -4.35 15.10 -3.06
C LEU A 193 -4.54 15.88 -1.75
N MET A 194 -3.47 16.53 -1.26
CA MET A 194 -3.55 17.35 -0.04
C MET A 194 -4.47 18.56 -0.22
N SER A 195 -4.44 19.22 -1.39
CA SER A 195 -5.33 20.34 -1.69
C SER A 195 -6.80 19.93 -1.72
N ALA A 196 -7.10 18.67 -2.01
CA ALA A 196 -8.45 18.10 -1.95
C ALA A 196 -8.85 17.59 -0.55
N GLY A 197 -8.01 17.78 0.46
CA GLY A 197 -8.26 17.36 1.83
C GLY A 197 -8.00 15.87 2.10
N ILE A 198 -7.38 15.15 1.17
CA ILE A 198 -6.99 13.76 1.38
C ILE A 198 -5.77 13.72 2.29
N ASN A 199 -5.81 12.90 3.34
CA ASN A 199 -4.67 12.69 4.22
C ASN A 199 -3.58 11.91 3.46
N VAL A 200 -2.38 12.51 3.37
CA VAL A 200 -1.22 11.91 2.70
C VAL A 200 -0.09 11.75 3.70
N ALA A 201 0.49 10.56 3.74
CA ALA A 201 1.71 10.27 4.47
C ALA A 201 2.84 9.91 3.50
N PHE A 202 4.07 9.99 3.98
CA PHE A 202 5.25 9.49 3.28
C PHE A 202 5.70 8.19 3.92
N GLY A 203 5.91 7.18 3.09
CA GLY A 203 6.46 5.90 3.50
C GLY A 203 7.88 5.71 2.99
N HIS A 204 8.59 4.80 3.60
CA HIS A 204 9.96 4.46 3.25
C HIS A 204 10.04 3.24 2.32
N ASP A 205 9.06 2.35 2.41
CA ASP A 205 8.91 1.09 1.68
C ASP A 205 9.95 0.03 2.09
N CYS A 206 11.22 0.35 2.03
CA CYS A 206 12.34 -0.54 2.31
C CYS A 206 13.16 -0.05 3.50
N VAL A 207 13.84 -0.98 4.17
CA VAL A 207 14.76 -0.67 5.28
C VAL A 207 16.21 -0.77 4.81
N MET A 208 16.56 -1.90 4.20
CA MET A 208 17.90 -2.17 3.68
C MET A 208 17.78 -3.16 2.51
N ASP A 209 17.91 -2.66 1.31
CA ASP A 209 17.81 -3.45 0.09
C ASP A 209 18.71 -2.90 -1.03
N PRO A 210 18.72 -3.52 -2.25
CA PRO A 210 19.58 -3.08 -3.35
C PRO A 210 19.33 -1.67 -3.88
N TRP A 211 18.18 -1.06 -3.58
CA TRP A 211 17.82 0.25 -4.12
C TRP A 211 18.31 1.40 -3.26
N TYR A 212 18.14 1.30 -1.93
CA TYR A 212 18.63 2.28 -0.95
C TYR A 212 18.56 1.72 0.48
N CYS A 213 19.12 2.46 1.43
CA CYS A 213 19.11 2.08 2.84
C CYS A 213 18.51 3.20 3.69
N LEU A 214 17.63 2.84 4.61
CA LEU A 214 17.01 3.76 5.58
C LEU A 214 18.05 4.60 6.36
N LEU A 215 19.20 4.01 6.66
CA LEU A 215 20.28 4.71 7.38
C LEU A 215 20.86 5.91 6.63
N TYR A 216 20.76 5.91 5.29
CA TYR A 216 21.33 7.00 4.47
C TYR A 216 20.31 8.04 4.06
N THR A 217 19.03 7.77 4.23
CA THR A 217 17.95 8.57 3.66
C THR A 217 17.02 9.20 4.69
N SER A 218 17.14 8.82 5.95
CA SER A 218 16.28 9.28 7.04
C SER A 218 17.05 9.90 8.20
N ASP A 219 18.30 10.29 7.98
CA ASP A 219 19.06 11.03 8.99
C ASP A 219 18.62 12.49 8.98
N ALA A 220 17.77 12.85 9.92
CA ALA A 220 17.30 14.22 10.10
C ALA A 220 18.35 15.15 10.75
N ALA A 221 19.55 14.64 11.03
CA ALA A 221 20.64 15.43 11.61
C ALA A 221 21.48 16.17 10.55
N ASP A 222 21.29 15.85 9.26
CA ASP A 222 22.04 16.45 8.15
C ASP A 222 21.27 17.60 7.45
N ASP A 223 20.12 18.04 7.97
CA ASP A 223 19.35 19.19 7.46
C ASP A 223 19.66 20.50 8.20
#